data_37630759cb03fb1dfbc23e718552371c
#
_entry.id   37630759cb03fb1dfbc23e718552371c
#
_cell.length_a   1.000
_cell.length_b   1.000
_cell.length_c   1.000
_cell.angle_alpha   90.00
_cell.angle_beta   90.00
_cell.angle_gamma   90.00
#
_symmetry.space_group_name_H-M   'P 1'
#
loop_
_entity.id
_entity.type
_entity.pdbx_description
1 polymer ?
#
loop_
_entity_poly.entity_id
_entity_poly.type
_entity_poly.pdbx_seq_one_letter_code
_entity_poly.pdbx_strand_id
1 'polypeptide(L)'
;MQNYVFVIDQNKQPLNPISPARARELLTKQKAAVYRVYPFVIILKHAVDNPDPKPLTIKLDPGSKTTGIAILDQDKVIWVAELEHRGWQIKDALESRRSLRRSRRNRKTRYRQPRFNNRKRKEGWLAPSLMHRVLTIETWVKRLCRYAPITQISMELVKFDTQKMQNPEIDGGIEYQQGTLWGYEVREYLLEKWGRKCAYCDASSFNGGDPRNGLAHKEGVPLQVEHIHPRAKGGSNRISNLTLSCERCNIKKGTKSIDEFLKKDGSRLEKIKRQAKQPLKDAAAVNATRWELFHTLKNILPTTTGTGGQTKYNRTRLELPKQHWIDAACVGDVETIQLLTQQPLRIKCTGWGTRQMCGTDRYGFPTRHREPKQVHFGFKTGDIVKAVVTTGKKVGEYLGRVLCRKTGSFDIATISGRIAGISHRFCSPIHQKDGYSYAF
;
A
#
# COMPACT_ATOMS: atom_id res chain seq x y z
N MET A 1 10.01 -18.64 -4.70
CA MET A 1 9.29 -18.87 -5.97
C MET A 1 8.72 -17.56 -6.47
N GLN A 2 8.85 -17.27 -7.77
CA GLN A 2 8.37 -16.03 -8.40
C GLN A 2 6.88 -16.11 -8.75
N ASN A 3 6.22 -14.97 -8.91
CA ASN A 3 4.85 -14.87 -9.41
C ASN A 3 4.70 -15.55 -10.78
N TYR A 4 3.54 -16.18 -11.02
CA TYR A 4 3.16 -16.64 -12.37
C TYR A 4 3.09 -15.44 -13.32
N VAL A 5 3.31 -15.73 -14.59
CA VAL A 5 3.35 -14.74 -15.67
C VAL A 5 1.99 -14.70 -16.35
N PHE A 6 1.42 -13.51 -16.47
CA PHE A 6 0.18 -13.31 -17.19
C PHE A 6 0.41 -13.46 -18.69
N VAL A 7 -0.54 -14.11 -19.36
CA VAL A 7 -0.50 -14.36 -20.81
C VAL A 7 -1.76 -13.79 -21.43
N ILE A 8 -1.58 -13.08 -22.52
CA ILE A 8 -2.66 -12.67 -23.40
C ILE A 8 -2.37 -13.15 -24.83
N ASP A 9 -3.42 -13.40 -25.57
CA ASP A 9 -3.28 -13.76 -27.01
C ASP A 9 -3.07 -12.50 -27.87
N GLN A 10 -2.97 -12.68 -29.20
CA GLN A 10 -2.82 -11.59 -30.16
C GLN A 10 -4.00 -10.59 -30.10
N ASN A 11 -5.19 -11.06 -29.78
CA ASN A 11 -6.40 -10.25 -29.63
C ASN A 11 -6.52 -9.60 -28.24
N LYS A 12 -5.50 -9.76 -27.38
CA LYS A 12 -5.44 -9.29 -25.99
C LYS A 12 -6.45 -9.97 -25.07
N GLN A 13 -6.94 -11.14 -25.40
CA GLN A 13 -7.77 -11.94 -24.53
C GLN A 13 -6.90 -12.57 -23.42
N PRO A 14 -7.31 -12.52 -22.17
CA PRO A 14 -6.55 -13.12 -21.07
C PRO A 14 -6.64 -14.65 -21.14
N LEU A 15 -5.50 -15.28 -21.00
CA LEU A 15 -5.33 -16.74 -20.91
C LEU A 15 -4.89 -17.12 -19.49
N ASN A 16 -4.80 -18.44 -19.23
CA ASN A 16 -4.29 -18.91 -17.94
C ASN A 16 -2.87 -18.42 -17.69
N PRO A 17 -2.58 -17.86 -16.50
CA PRO A 17 -1.21 -17.55 -16.11
C PRO A 17 -0.34 -18.79 -16.10
N ILE A 18 0.91 -18.65 -16.52
CA ILE A 18 1.87 -19.75 -16.66
C ILE A 18 3.05 -19.58 -15.72
N SER A 19 3.76 -20.68 -15.45
CA SER A 19 4.99 -20.63 -14.66
C SER A 19 6.07 -19.77 -15.33
N PRO A 20 6.97 -19.14 -14.57
CA PRO A 20 8.08 -18.35 -15.13
C PRO A 20 8.98 -19.15 -16.08
N ALA A 21 9.12 -20.47 -15.86
CA ALA A 21 9.89 -21.35 -16.74
C ALA A 21 9.25 -21.44 -18.12
N ARG A 22 7.94 -21.69 -18.17
CA ARG A 22 7.19 -21.78 -19.43
C ARG A 22 7.18 -20.43 -20.17
N ALA A 23 7.06 -19.32 -19.44
CA ALA A 23 7.14 -17.99 -20.05
C ALA A 23 8.49 -17.73 -20.71
N ARG A 24 9.61 -18.12 -20.07
CA ARG A 24 10.95 -18.03 -20.66
C ARG A 24 11.07 -18.86 -21.93
N GLU A 25 10.55 -20.09 -21.92
CA GLU A 25 10.54 -20.96 -23.10
C GLU A 25 9.81 -20.30 -24.28
N LEU A 26 8.62 -19.72 -24.02
CA LEU A 26 7.83 -19.06 -25.08
C LEU A 26 8.54 -17.84 -25.67
N LEU A 27 9.21 -17.06 -24.81
CA LEU A 27 9.98 -15.88 -25.21
C LEU A 27 11.23 -16.29 -26.02
N THR A 28 11.98 -17.29 -25.54
CA THR A 28 13.18 -17.79 -26.22
C THR A 28 12.84 -18.38 -27.58
N LYS A 29 11.76 -19.16 -27.68
CA LYS A 29 11.25 -19.71 -28.95
C LYS A 29 10.56 -18.68 -29.86
N GLN A 30 10.56 -17.41 -29.45
CA GLN A 30 9.91 -16.29 -30.15
C GLN A 30 8.40 -16.49 -30.45
N LYS A 31 7.73 -17.38 -29.72
CA LYS A 31 6.27 -17.59 -29.79
C LYS A 31 5.47 -16.52 -29.04
N ALA A 32 6.11 -15.80 -28.15
CA ALA A 32 5.56 -14.66 -27.40
C ALA A 32 6.51 -13.47 -27.40
N ALA A 33 5.99 -12.31 -26.99
CA ALA A 33 6.76 -11.09 -26.75
C ALA A 33 6.38 -10.50 -25.40
N VAL A 34 7.27 -9.69 -24.80
CA VAL A 34 6.94 -8.95 -23.56
C VAL A 34 5.96 -7.84 -23.90
N TYR A 35 4.77 -7.92 -23.34
CA TYR A 35 3.73 -6.89 -23.50
C TYR A 35 3.83 -5.81 -22.44
N ARG A 36 4.10 -6.20 -21.18
CA ARG A 36 4.21 -5.30 -20.04
C ARG A 36 5.16 -5.86 -19.00
N VAL A 37 5.91 -4.96 -18.34
CA VAL A 37 6.87 -5.39 -17.30
C VAL A 37 6.22 -5.44 -15.91
N TYR A 38 5.27 -4.53 -15.59
CA TYR A 38 4.60 -4.48 -14.27
C TYR A 38 3.08 -4.33 -14.39
N PRO A 39 2.27 -5.33 -14.01
CA PRO A 39 2.69 -6.70 -13.72
C PRO A 39 3.32 -7.32 -14.97
N PHE A 40 4.08 -8.41 -14.83
CA PHE A 40 4.73 -9.01 -15.96
C PHE A 40 3.71 -9.77 -16.82
N VAL A 41 3.58 -9.35 -18.07
CA VAL A 41 2.61 -9.89 -19.06
C VAL A 41 3.34 -10.18 -20.36
N ILE A 42 3.11 -11.35 -20.92
CA ILE A 42 3.55 -11.70 -22.28
C ILE A 42 2.35 -11.79 -23.22
N ILE A 43 2.56 -11.44 -24.48
CA ILE A 43 1.58 -11.57 -25.55
C ILE A 43 2.01 -12.68 -26.51
N LEU A 44 1.10 -13.60 -26.81
CA LEU A 44 1.33 -14.61 -27.85
C LEU A 44 1.28 -13.95 -29.21
N LYS A 45 2.06 -14.47 -30.17
CA LYS A 45 2.08 -13.98 -31.56
C LYS A 45 0.95 -14.56 -32.42
N HIS A 46 0.07 -15.35 -31.85
CA HIS A 46 -1.10 -15.93 -32.50
C HIS A 46 -2.34 -15.74 -31.64
N ALA A 47 -3.50 -15.73 -32.25
CA ALA A 47 -4.77 -15.82 -31.54
C ALA A 47 -5.00 -17.27 -31.08
N VAL A 48 -5.75 -17.42 -30.00
CA VAL A 48 -6.19 -18.73 -29.50
C VAL A 48 -7.67 -18.84 -29.79
N ASP A 49 -8.03 -19.80 -30.64
CA ASP A 49 -9.42 -20.05 -30.98
C ASP A 49 -10.12 -20.72 -29.79
N ASN A 50 -11.30 -20.19 -29.43
CA ASN A 50 -12.14 -20.66 -28.30
C ASN A 50 -11.35 -20.95 -27.02
N PRO A 51 -10.69 -19.96 -26.43
CA PRO A 51 -9.96 -20.17 -25.19
C PRO A 51 -10.94 -20.57 -24.10
N ASP A 52 -10.65 -21.63 -23.37
CA ASP A 52 -11.37 -22.08 -22.16
C ASP A 52 -10.46 -21.86 -20.93
N PRO A 53 -10.32 -20.63 -20.47
CA PRO A 53 -9.46 -20.32 -19.33
C PRO A 53 -10.15 -20.72 -18.03
N LYS A 54 -9.38 -21.32 -17.12
CA LYS A 54 -9.86 -21.64 -15.77
C LYS A 54 -10.23 -20.36 -15.02
N PRO A 55 -11.37 -20.33 -14.32
CA PRO A 55 -11.77 -19.18 -13.52
C PRO A 55 -10.81 -18.97 -12.37
N LEU A 56 -10.35 -17.72 -12.18
CA LEU A 56 -9.49 -17.32 -11.09
C LEU A 56 -10.24 -16.43 -10.10
N THR A 57 -9.84 -16.51 -8.84
CA THR A 57 -10.34 -15.63 -7.78
C THR A 57 -9.26 -14.63 -7.35
N ILE A 58 -9.59 -13.35 -7.33
CA ILE A 58 -8.75 -12.34 -6.69
C ILE A 58 -9.21 -12.12 -5.25
N LYS A 59 -8.27 -12.22 -4.31
CA LYS A 59 -8.51 -12.00 -2.89
C LYS A 59 -7.79 -10.75 -2.41
N LEU A 60 -8.45 -9.96 -1.56
CA LEU A 60 -8.00 -8.64 -1.11
C LEU A 60 -8.06 -8.53 0.42
N ASP A 61 -6.96 -8.04 1.01
CA ASP A 61 -6.89 -7.56 2.40
C ASP A 61 -6.69 -6.04 2.40
N PRO A 62 -7.77 -5.23 2.45
CA PRO A 62 -7.69 -3.77 2.36
C PRO A 62 -7.19 -3.13 3.66
N GLY A 63 -5.92 -2.77 3.73
CA GLY A 63 -5.35 -2.01 4.85
C GLY A 63 -5.35 -0.49 4.64
N SER A 64 -5.06 0.26 5.69
CA SER A 64 -4.96 1.74 5.64
C SER A 64 -3.70 2.22 4.92
N LYS A 65 -2.59 1.50 5.06
CA LYS A 65 -1.29 1.81 4.45
C LYS A 65 -0.99 0.89 3.28
N THR A 66 -1.24 -0.40 3.46
CA THR A 66 -0.94 -1.44 2.48
C THR A 66 -2.15 -2.33 2.30
N THR A 67 -2.47 -2.67 1.07
CA THR A 67 -3.47 -3.68 0.71
C THR A 67 -2.75 -4.90 0.19
N GLY A 68 -3.04 -6.06 0.75
CA GLY A 68 -2.62 -7.35 0.23
C GLY A 68 -3.49 -7.77 -0.94
N ILE A 69 -2.87 -8.36 -1.96
CA ILE A 69 -3.55 -8.89 -3.16
C ILE A 69 -3.01 -10.29 -3.42
N ALA A 70 -3.91 -11.25 -3.62
CA ALA A 70 -3.57 -12.60 -4.03
C ALA A 70 -4.51 -13.05 -5.15
N ILE A 71 -3.98 -13.76 -6.16
CA ILE A 71 -4.78 -14.42 -7.19
C ILE A 71 -4.61 -15.92 -7.01
N LEU A 72 -5.75 -16.61 -6.95
CA LEU A 72 -5.82 -18.05 -6.71
C LEU A 72 -6.45 -18.77 -7.89
N ASP A 73 -5.89 -19.94 -8.20
CA ASP A 73 -6.50 -21.01 -8.99
C ASP A 73 -6.97 -22.05 -7.97
N GLN A 74 -8.24 -22.01 -7.60
CA GLN A 74 -8.82 -22.77 -6.48
C GLN A 74 -8.08 -22.49 -5.15
N ASP A 75 -7.30 -23.45 -4.65
CA ASP A 75 -6.48 -23.38 -3.43
C ASP A 75 -5.03 -22.92 -3.69
N LYS A 76 -4.63 -22.80 -4.97
CA LYS A 76 -3.26 -22.49 -5.37
C LYS A 76 -3.04 -20.98 -5.53
N VAL A 77 -2.20 -20.41 -4.71
CA VAL A 77 -1.79 -19.00 -4.84
C VAL A 77 -0.75 -18.87 -5.93
N ILE A 78 -1.13 -18.29 -7.07
CA ILE A 78 -0.30 -18.19 -8.28
C ILE A 78 0.34 -16.80 -8.45
N TRP A 79 -0.27 -15.76 -7.92
CA TRP A 79 0.25 -14.40 -8.03
C TRP A 79 -0.09 -13.57 -6.81
N VAL A 80 0.87 -12.77 -6.33
CA VAL A 80 0.72 -11.97 -5.11
C VAL A 80 1.35 -10.59 -5.25
N ALA A 81 0.75 -9.61 -4.56
CA ALA A 81 1.29 -8.26 -4.49
C ALA A 81 0.93 -7.55 -3.16
N GLU A 82 1.71 -6.53 -2.86
CA GLU A 82 1.46 -5.58 -1.77
C GLU A 82 1.37 -4.17 -2.33
N LEU A 83 0.21 -3.54 -2.18
CA LEU A 83 -0.11 -2.21 -2.72
C LEU A 83 -0.03 -1.16 -1.62
N GLU A 84 1.05 -0.38 -1.61
CA GLU A 84 1.29 0.71 -0.65
C GLU A 84 0.57 1.99 -1.09
N HIS A 85 -0.36 2.47 -0.26
CA HIS A 85 -1.16 3.67 -0.51
C HIS A 85 -0.45 4.95 -0.10
N ARG A 86 -0.73 6.04 -0.82
CA ARG A 86 -0.20 7.38 -0.48
C ARG A 86 -1.25 8.30 0.19
N GLY A 87 -2.26 7.74 0.84
CA GLY A 87 -3.33 8.53 1.45
C GLY A 87 -2.85 9.58 2.45
N TRP A 88 -1.87 9.25 3.28
CA TRP A 88 -1.26 10.19 4.24
C TRP A 88 -0.54 11.34 3.53
N GLN A 89 0.26 11.04 2.52
CA GLN A 89 0.95 12.06 1.70
C GLN A 89 -0.05 13.00 1.01
N ILE A 90 -1.20 12.49 0.56
CA ILE A 90 -2.27 13.33 -0.01
C ILE A 90 -2.84 14.26 1.04
N LYS A 91 -3.11 13.78 2.25
CA LYS A 91 -3.60 14.56 3.37
C LYS A 91 -2.63 15.70 3.71
N ASP A 92 -1.35 15.38 3.90
CA ASP A 92 -0.30 16.35 4.26
C ASP A 92 -0.11 17.41 3.15
N ALA A 93 -0.13 16.98 1.88
CA ALA A 93 -0.08 17.89 0.75
C ALA A 93 -1.29 18.82 0.65
N LEU A 94 -2.49 18.37 1.06
CA LEU A 94 -3.69 19.21 1.13
C LEU A 94 -3.58 20.24 2.26
N GLU A 95 -3.06 19.84 3.41
CA GLU A 95 -2.85 20.72 4.56
C GLU A 95 -1.80 21.80 4.26
N SER A 96 -0.65 21.40 3.69
CA SER A 96 0.39 22.33 3.25
C SER A 96 -0.17 23.37 2.25
N ARG A 97 -0.93 22.92 1.25
CA ARG A 97 -1.58 23.85 0.31
C ARG A 97 -2.60 24.77 0.96
N ARG A 98 -3.31 24.30 1.98
CA ARG A 98 -4.24 25.12 2.78
C ARG A 98 -3.48 26.22 3.53
N SER A 99 -2.39 25.85 4.19
CA SER A 99 -1.52 26.77 4.93
C SER A 99 -0.92 27.86 4.02
N LEU A 100 -0.33 27.45 2.89
CA LEU A 100 0.21 28.39 1.90
C LEU A 100 -0.84 29.36 1.36
N ARG A 101 -2.06 28.89 1.09
CA ARG A 101 -3.16 29.78 0.66
C ARG A 101 -3.58 30.76 1.75
N ARG A 102 -3.61 30.33 3.01
CA ARG A 102 -3.88 31.21 4.16
C ARG A 102 -2.80 32.30 4.28
N SER A 103 -1.52 31.90 4.27
CA SER A 103 -0.39 32.82 4.32
C SER A 103 -0.43 33.87 3.19
N ARG A 104 -0.67 33.43 1.94
CA ARG A 104 -0.78 34.36 0.81
C ARG A 104 -1.92 35.37 0.92
N ARG A 105 -3.06 34.99 1.53
CA ARG A 105 -4.16 35.93 1.78
C ARG A 105 -3.82 36.97 2.84
N ASN A 106 -3.11 36.59 3.87
CA ASN A 106 -2.75 37.46 4.99
C ASN A 106 -1.69 38.50 4.64
N ARG A 107 -0.91 38.30 3.56
CA ARG A 107 0.13 39.24 3.14
C ARG A 107 -0.40 40.60 2.63
N LYS A 108 -1.69 40.67 2.21
CA LYS A 108 -2.35 41.87 1.68
C LYS A 108 -1.61 42.58 0.50
N THR A 109 -0.61 41.92 -0.13
CA THR A 109 0.20 42.45 -1.24
C THR A 109 -0.52 42.42 -2.57
N ARG A 110 -1.56 41.57 -2.68
CA ARG A 110 -2.40 41.43 -3.87
C ARG A 110 -3.81 41.09 -3.45
N TYR A 111 -4.80 41.84 -3.96
CA TYR A 111 -6.21 41.50 -3.73
C TYR A 111 -6.54 40.11 -4.29
N ARG A 112 -7.20 39.31 -3.47
CA ARG A 112 -7.75 38.02 -3.87
C ARG A 112 -9.14 37.88 -3.32
N GLN A 113 -10.08 37.68 -4.24
CA GLN A 113 -11.47 37.48 -3.87
C GLN A 113 -11.60 36.38 -2.80
N PRO A 114 -12.38 36.62 -1.72
CA PRO A 114 -12.68 35.59 -0.74
C PRO A 114 -13.34 34.38 -1.40
N ARG A 115 -12.87 33.19 -1.11
CA ARG A 115 -13.48 31.94 -1.53
C ARG A 115 -14.08 31.27 -0.31
N PHE A 116 -15.38 31.20 -0.28
CA PHE A 116 -16.12 30.52 0.79
C PHE A 116 -16.16 29.02 0.53
N ASN A 117 -16.03 28.23 1.60
CA ASN A 117 -16.13 26.76 1.52
C ASN A 117 -17.61 26.30 1.58
N ASN A 118 -18.50 26.97 0.87
CA ASN A 118 -19.92 26.67 0.84
C ASN A 118 -20.26 25.50 -0.11
N ARG A 119 -19.33 24.59 -0.35
CA ARG A 119 -19.58 23.43 -1.18
C ARG A 119 -20.38 22.41 -0.39
N LYS A 120 -21.62 22.17 -0.79
CA LYS A 120 -22.37 20.98 -0.39
C LYS A 120 -21.58 19.75 -0.87
N ARG A 121 -21.30 18.83 0.03
CA ARG A 121 -20.72 17.52 -0.31
C ARG A 121 -21.88 16.59 -0.59
N LYS A 122 -21.73 15.75 -1.61
CA LYS A 122 -22.71 14.69 -1.90
C LYS A 122 -22.72 13.70 -0.73
N GLU A 123 -23.84 13.04 -0.52
CA GLU A 123 -23.92 11.91 0.40
C GLU A 123 -22.86 10.86 0.00
N GLY A 124 -22.26 10.18 0.97
CA GLY A 124 -21.17 9.23 0.74
C GLY A 124 -19.83 9.86 0.33
N TRP A 125 -19.70 11.21 0.32
CA TRP A 125 -18.43 11.83 -0.06
C TRP A 125 -17.28 11.43 0.86
N LEU A 126 -16.21 10.86 0.27
CA LEU A 126 -14.96 10.57 0.95
C LEU A 126 -13.92 11.65 0.70
N ALA A 127 -13.09 11.92 1.72
CA ALA A 127 -11.95 12.81 1.56
C ALA A 127 -10.98 12.26 0.49
N PRO A 128 -10.26 13.12 -0.28
CA PRO A 128 -9.38 12.66 -1.36
C PRO A 128 -8.33 11.63 -0.92
N SER A 129 -7.86 11.69 0.33
CA SER A 129 -6.94 10.72 0.92
C SER A 129 -7.57 9.35 1.19
N LEU A 130 -8.88 9.30 1.41
CA LEU A 130 -9.66 8.08 1.58
C LEU A 130 -10.08 7.51 0.22
N MET A 131 -10.70 8.34 -0.62
CA MET A 131 -11.09 7.94 -1.97
C MET A 131 -9.92 7.42 -2.81
N HIS A 132 -8.71 7.95 -2.60
CA HIS A 132 -7.51 7.43 -3.25
C HIS A 132 -7.31 5.93 -3.00
N ARG A 133 -7.59 5.42 -1.80
CA ARG A 133 -7.45 3.99 -1.49
C ARG A 133 -8.41 3.15 -2.32
N VAL A 134 -9.67 3.56 -2.38
CA VAL A 134 -10.71 2.89 -3.17
C VAL A 134 -10.33 2.86 -4.64
N LEU A 135 -10.06 4.03 -5.24
CA LEU A 135 -9.72 4.15 -6.66
C LEU A 135 -8.43 3.42 -7.05
N THR A 136 -7.48 3.32 -6.13
CA THR A 136 -6.22 2.61 -6.40
C THR A 136 -6.43 1.10 -6.43
N ILE A 137 -7.20 0.56 -5.48
CA ILE A 137 -7.56 -0.87 -5.48
C ILE A 137 -8.40 -1.19 -6.72
N GLU A 138 -9.42 -0.39 -7.02
CA GLU A 138 -10.21 -0.51 -8.23
C GLU A 138 -9.34 -0.56 -9.50
N THR A 139 -8.39 0.37 -9.60
CA THR A 139 -7.47 0.44 -10.75
C THR A 139 -6.67 -0.85 -10.91
N TRP A 140 -6.18 -1.42 -9.80
CA TRP A 140 -5.41 -2.65 -9.83
C TRP A 140 -6.26 -3.87 -10.12
N VAL A 141 -7.47 -3.98 -9.54
CA VAL A 141 -8.41 -5.05 -9.87
C VAL A 141 -8.75 -5.03 -11.36
N LYS A 142 -9.17 -3.88 -11.90
CA LYS A 142 -9.45 -3.72 -13.33
C LYS A 142 -8.25 -4.03 -14.22
N ARG A 143 -7.03 -3.68 -13.75
CA ARG A 143 -5.78 -4.00 -14.48
C ARG A 143 -5.52 -5.50 -14.51
N LEU A 144 -5.69 -6.20 -13.40
CA LEU A 144 -5.48 -7.64 -13.30
C LEU A 144 -6.53 -8.43 -14.10
N CYS A 145 -7.79 -8.01 -14.09
CA CYS A 145 -8.85 -8.61 -14.92
C CYS A 145 -8.59 -8.50 -16.43
N ARG A 146 -7.78 -7.53 -16.87
CA ARG A 146 -7.37 -7.44 -18.30
C ARG A 146 -6.34 -8.47 -18.70
N TYR A 147 -5.62 -9.07 -17.75
CA TYR A 147 -4.47 -9.93 -18.01
C TYR A 147 -4.65 -11.34 -17.48
N ALA A 148 -5.70 -11.59 -16.69
CA ALA A 148 -6.01 -12.90 -16.12
C ALA A 148 -7.52 -13.14 -16.17
N PRO A 149 -7.99 -14.38 -16.32
CA PRO A 149 -9.40 -14.76 -16.37
C PRO A 149 -10.03 -14.74 -14.96
N ILE A 150 -10.03 -13.58 -14.31
CA ILE A 150 -10.59 -13.38 -12.98
C ILE A 150 -12.11 -13.28 -13.10
N THR A 151 -12.83 -14.15 -12.38
CA THR A 151 -14.29 -14.22 -12.42
C THR A 151 -14.93 -13.81 -11.10
N GLN A 152 -14.16 -13.80 -10.01
CA GLN A 152 -14.68 -13.52 -8.67
C GLN A 152 -13.69 -12.70 -7.84
N ILE A 153 -14.23 -11.87 -6.95
CA ILE A 153 -13.47 -11.12 -5.95
C ILE A 153 -13.86 -11.64 -4.55
N SER A 154 -12.89 -11.84 -3.67
CA SER A 154 -13.13 -12.04 -2.25
C SER A 154 -12.37 -10.97 -1.46
N MET A 155 -13.05 -10.24 -0.60
CA MET A 155 -12.46 -9.11 0.09
C MET A 155 -12.69 -9.18 1.59
N GLU A 156 -11.65 -8.84 2.38
CA GLU A 156 -11.82 -8.67 3.82
C GLU A 156 -12.63 -7.40 4.11
N LEU A 157 -13.75 -7.55 4.83
CA LEU A 157 -14.61 -6.44 5.24
C LEU A 157 -14.46 -6.19 6.74
N VAL A 158 -13.34 -5.61 7.14
CA VAL A 158 -13.05 -5.30 8.55
C VAL A 158 -13.92 -4.16 9.06
N LYS A 159 -14.43 -4.31 10.28
CA LYS A 159 -15.04 -3.23 11.07
C LYS A 159 -14.25 -3.08 12.37
N PHE A 160 -13.58 -1.96 12.55
CA PHE A 160 -13.05 -1.58 13.85
C PHE A 160 -14.08 -0.79 14.63
N ASP A 161 -14.45 -1.26 15.80
CA ASP A 161 -15.27 -0.49 16.72
C ASP A 161 -14.44 0.57 17.43
N THR A 162 -14.35 1.73 16.79
CA THR A 162 -13.56 2.84 17.31
C THR A 162 -14.17 3.45 18.58
N GLN A 163 -15.47 3.32 18.79
CA GLN A 163 -16.13 3.83 20.00
C GLN A 163 -15.82 2.91 21.19
N LYS A 164 -15.98 1.61 21.04
CA LYS A 164 -15.64 0.62 22.07
C LYS A 164 -14.14 0.60 22.37
N MET A 165 -13.30 0.86 21.37
CA MET A 165 -11.85 1.05 21.57
C MET A 165 -11.52 2.32 22.40
N GLN A 166 -12.31 3.38 22.27
CA GLN A 166 -12.14 4.61 23.05
C GLN A 166 -12.80 4.55 24.41
N ASN A 167 -13.94 3.89 24.50
CA ASN A 167 -14.69 3.70 25.72
C ASN A 167 -15.17 2.25 25.85
N PRO A 168 -14.40 1.35 26.49
CA PRO A 168 -14.74 -0.06 26.63
C PRO A 168 -16.02 -0.36 27.42
N GLU A 169 -16.48 0.62 28.21
CA GLU A 169 -17.66 0.50 29.09
C GLU A 169 -18.96 0.91 28.40
N ILE A 170 -18.94 1.15 27.08
CA ILE A 170 -20.19 1.32 26.33
C ILE A 170 -20.89 -0.04 26.27
N ASP A 171 -21.77 -0.25 27.24
CA ASP A 171 -22.81 -1.27 27.25
C ASP A 171 -23.97 -0.74 26.39
N GLY A 172 -23.95 -1.05 25.14
CA GLY A 172 -24.94 -0.52 24.26
C GLY A 172 -25.50 -1.50 23.29
N GLY A 173 -26.57 -2.16 23.70
CA GLY A 173 -27.55 -2.73 22.78
C GLY A 173 -27.13 -4.04 22.10
N ILE A 174 -28.11 -4.79 21.86
CA ILE A 174 -28.30 -6.12 21.25
C ILE A 174 -27.44 -6.41 19.99
N GLU A 175 -26.69 -5.45 19.45
CA GLU A 175 -25.90 -5.58 18.20
C GLU A 175 -24.43 -6.00 18.38
N TYR A 176 -23.92 -5.99 19.61
CA TYR A 176 -22.59 -6.50 19.88
C TYR A 176 -22.62 -7.97 20.25
N GLN A 177 -22.64 -8.83 19.26
CA GLN A 177 -22.36 -10.23 19.49
C GLN A 177 -20.93 -10.33 20.05
N GLN A 178 -20.83 -10.61 21.34
CA GLN A 178 -19.60 -11.03 22.00
C GLN A 178 -19.20 -12.42 21.48
N GLY A 179 -18.72 -12.48 20.24
CA GLY A 179 -18.12 -13.66 19.69
C GLY A 179 -16.72 -13.88 20.26
N THR A 180 -16.15 -15.06 20.02
CA THR A 180 -14.76 -15.46 20.34
C THR A 180 -13.68 -14.49 19.88
N LEU A 181 -14.04 -13.46 19.11
CA LEU A 181 -13.17 -12.41 18.54
C LEU A 181 -13.09 -11.15 19.39
N TRP A 182 -13.83 -11.07 20.50
CA TRP A 182 -13.79 -9.91 21.39
C TRP A 182 -12.38 -9.71 21.99
N GLY A 183 -11.87 -8.50 21.95
CA GLY A 183 -10.50 -8.17 22.37
C GLY A 183 -9.44 -8.39 21.26
N TYR A 184 -9.80 -9.09 20.23
CA TYR A 184 -8.92 -9.44 19.11
C TYR A 184 -8.59 -8.24 18.22
N GLU A 185 -9.61 -7.45 17.92
CA GLU A 185 -9.45 -6.21 17.15
C GLU A 185 -8.55 -5.21 17.88
N VAL A 186 -8.70 -5.10 19.21
CA VAL A 186 -7.86 -4.22 20.04
C VAL A 186 -6.40 -4.64 19.95
N ARG A 187 -6.10 -5.94 20.06
CA ARG A 187 -4.75 -6.45 19.98
C ARG A 187 -4.12 -6.22 18.60
N GLU A 188 -4.83 -6.52 17.52
CA GLU A 188 -4.31 -6.28 16.16
C GLU A 188 -4.13 -4.79 15.87
N TYR A 189 -5.05 -3.95 16.33
CA TYR A 189 -4.89 -2.52 16.26
C TYR A 189 -3.63 -2.03 16.99
N LEU A 190 -3.38 -2.54 18.19
CA LEU A 190 -2.17 -2.19 18.96
C LEU A 190 -0.91 -2.70 18.26
N LEU A 191 -0.92 -3.90 17.68
CA LEU A 191 0.20 -4.43 16.90
C LEU A 191 0.56 -3.50 15.74
N GLU A 192 -0.42 -3.00 14.99
CA GLU A 192 -0.18 -2.00 13.93
C GLU A 192 0.27 -0.66 14.51
N LYS A 193 -0.41 -0.16 15.54
CA LYS A 193 -0.09 1.14 16.18
C LYS A 193 1.33 1.19 16.71
N TRP A 194 1.82 0.11 17.30
CA TRP A 194 3.14 0.01 17.93
C TRP A 194 4.19 -0.66 17.03
N GLY A 195 3.87 -0.88 15.75
CA GLY A 195 4.79 -1.42 14.75
C GLY A 195 5.30 -2.82 15.10
N ARG A 196 4.46 -3.63 15.79
CA ARG A 196 4.79 -4.99 16.24
C ARG A 196 6.06 -5.06 17.10
N LYS A 197 6.32 -4.03 17.89
CA LYS A 197 7.49 -3.93 18.77
C LYS A 197 7.06 -3.65 20.21
N CYS A 198 7.86 -4.14 21.15
CA CYS A 198 7.73 -3.77 22.55
C CYS A 198 7.97 -2.25 22.71
N ALA A 199 7.04 -1.53 23.33
CA ALA A 199 7.17 -0.09 23.54
C ALA A 199 8.35 0.29 24.45
N TYR A 200 8.79 -0.66 25.29
CA TYR A 200 9.79 -0.42 26.33
C TYR A 200 11.23 -0.79 25.91
N CYS A 201 11.42 -1.77 25.00
CA CYS A 201 12.75 -2.22 24.61
C CYS A 201 12.93 -2.43 23.10
N ASP A 202 11.92 -2.08 22.30
CA ASP A 202 11.87 -2.26 20.84
C ASP A 202 12.03 -3.71 20.34
N ALA A 203 11.97 -4.74 21.22
CA ALA A 203 11.98 -6.13 20.82
C ALA A 203 10.80 -6.41 19.87
N SER A 204 11.10 -7.04 18.72
CA SER A 204 10.12 -7.29 17.65
C SER A 204 9.42 -8.63 17.80
N SER A 205 8.15 -8.70 17.39
CA SER A 205 7.43 -9.96 17.22
C SER A 205 7.74 -10.69 15.92
N PHE A 206 8.58 -10.10 15.05
CA PHE A 206 9.03 -10.73 13.82
C PHE A 206 10.39 -11.41 14.01
N ASN A 207 10.60 -12.54 13.33
CA ASN A 207 11.91 -13.14 13.16
C ASN A 207 12.74 -12.20 12.28
N GLY A 208 13.86 -11.69 12.79
CA GLY A 208 14.70 -10.71 12.11
C GLY A 208 14.93 -9.49 12.98
N GLY A 209 15.60 -9.65 14.12
CA GLY A 209 16.10 -8.54 14.93
C GLY A 209 17.18 -7.78 14.17
N ASP A 210 17.21 -6.44 14.36
CA ASP A 210 18.34 -5.62 13.90
C ASP A 210 19.62 -6.10 14.60
N PRO A 211 20.63 -6.59 13.86
CA PRO A 211 21.86 -7.16 14.43
C PRO A 211 22.64 -6.17 15.31
N ARG A 212 22.34 -4.87 15.18
CA ARG A 212 23.05 -3.79 15.87
C ARG A 212 22.75 -3.68 17.37
N ASN A 213 21.71 -4.36 17.89
CA ASN A 213 21.31 -4.24 19.29
C ASN A 213 21.64 -5.46 20.18
N GLY A 214 22.48 -6.40 19.75
CA GLY A 214 22.99 -7.49 20.60
C GLY A 214 21.96 -8.48 21.16
N LEU A 215 20.69 -8.37 20.79
CA LEU A 215 19.58 -9.20 21.24
C LEU A 215 18.95 -9.93 20.02
N ALA A 216 19.77 -10.72 19.34
CA ALA A 216 19.30 -11.60 18.28
C ALA A 216 18.54 -12.79 18.91
N HIS A 217 17.22 -12.63 19.08
CA HIS A 217 16.34 -13.77 19.26
C HIS A 217 16.06 -14.37 17.88
N LYS A 218 16.41 -15.62 17.67
CA LYS A 218 16.12 -16.39 16.44
C LYS A 218 14.62 -16.55 16.21
N GLU A 219 13.80 -16.37 17.25
CA GLU A 219 12.34 -16.40 17.24
C GLU A 219 11.79 -15.05 17.70
N GLY A 220 10.72 -14.57 17.06
CA GLY A 220 10.07 -13.32 17.42
C GLY A 220 9.54 -13.37 18.87
N VAL A 221 9.68 -12.26 19.60
CA VAL A 221 9.25 -12.20 21.00
C VAL A 221 7.73 -12.06 21.10
N PRO A 222 7.03 -12.89 21.89
CA PRO A 222 5.61 -12.73 22.13
C PRO A 222 5.32 -11.36 22.76
N LEU A 223 4.40 -10.60 22.15
CA LEU A 223 3.97 -9.31 22.68
C LEU A 223 2.62 -9.45 23.39
N GLN A 224 2.53 -8.82 24.56
CA GLN A 224 1.34 -8.76 25.40
C GLN A 224 0.75 -7.35 25.38
N VAL A 225 -0.57 -7.24 25.48
CA VAL A 225 -1.24 -5.94 25.70
C VAL A 225 -1.01 -5.52 27.14
N GLU A 226 -0.51 -4.32 27.32
CA GLU A 226 -0.10 -3.81 28.62
C GLU A 226 -0.68 -2.40 28.85
N HIS A 227 -0.99 -2.07 30.12
CA HIS A 227 -1.57 -0.79 30.53
C HIS A 227 -0.47 0.23 30.84
N ILE A 228 -0.47 1.36 30.18
CA ILE A 228 0.43 2.50 30.46
C ILE A 228 0.24 2.97 31.90
N HIS A 229 -1.02 3.20 32.28
CA HIS A 229 -1.42 3.40 33.68
C HIS A 229 -2.08 2.10 34.17
N PRO A 230 -1.51 1.44 35.21
CA PRO A 230 -1.96 0.10 35.62
C PRO A 230 -3.40 0.06 36.11
N ARG A 231 -4.11 -1.02 35.83
CA ARG A 231 -5.49 -1.23 36.33
C ARG A 231 -5.57 -1.17 37.85
N ALA A 232 -4.57 -1.71 38.56
CA ALA A 232 -4.50 -1.66 40.02
C ALA A 232 -4.43 -0.24 40.58
N LYS A 233 -4.08 0.76 39.77
CA LYS A 233 -4.06 2.19 40.11
C LYS A 233 -5.18 2.98 39.43
N GLY A 234 -6.26 2.32 38.96
CA GLY A 234 -7.40 2.98 38.31
C GLY A 234 -7.23 3.21 36.79
N GLY A 235 -6.28 2.53 36.14
CA GLY A 235 -6.09 2.61 34.70
C GLY A 235 -7.23 1.98 33.89
N SER A 236 -7.69 2.68 32.86
CA SER A 236 -8.78 2.25 31.98
C SER A 236 -8.30 1.32 30.86
N ASN A 237 -9.22 0.54 30.27
CA ASN A 237 -8.95 -0.26 29.05
C ASN A 237 -9.03 0.55 27.76
N ARG A 238 -9.03 1.88 27.81
CA ARG A 238 -9.03 2.75 26.64
C ARG A 238 -7.75 2.53 25.82
N ILE A 239 -7.85 2.54 24.52
CA ILE A 239 -6.70 2.41 23.59
C ILE A 239 -5.59 3.41 23.87
N SER A 240 -5.94 4.61 24.37
CA SER A 240 -4.96 5.64 24.79
C SER A 240 -4.17 5.26 26.05
N ASN A 241 -4.63 4.26 26.79
CA ASN A 241 -3.95 3.71 27.96
C ASN A 241 -3.31 2.33 27.69
N LEU A 242 -3.38 1.82 26.46
CA LEU A 242 -2.85 0.51 26.13
C LEU A 242 -1.61 0.60 25.23
N THR A 243 -0.67 -0.28 25.46
CA THR A 243 0.56 -0.45 24.70
C THR A 243 0.89 -1.93 24.49
N LEU A 244 2.01 -2.20 23.81
CA LEU A 244 2.54 -3.55 23.67
C LEU A 244 3.84 -3.68 24.45
N SER A 245 3.98 -4.77 25.19
CA SER A 245 5.21 -5.12 25.89
C SER A 245 5.59 -6.58 25.66
N CYS A 246 6.89 -6.88 25.64
CA CYS A 246 7.34 -8.25 25.78
C CYS A 246 7.16 -8.70 27.25
N GLU A 247 7.10 -10.00 27.49
CA GLU A 247 6.90 -10.56 28.82
C GLU A 247 7.91 -10.04 29.84
N ARG A 248 9.19 -9.99 29.49
CA ARG A 248 10.26 -9.48 30.35
C ARG A 248 10.03 -8.03 30.79
N CYS A 249 9.61 -7.16 29.89
CA CYS A 249 9.31 -5.77 30.22
C CYS A 249 8.01 -5.65 31.01
N ASN A 250 7.01 -6.46 30.72
CA ASN A 250 5.74 -6.49 31.43
C ASN A 250 5.95 -6.87 32.90
N ILE A 251 6.70 -7.94 33.16
CA ILE A 251 7.06 -8.38 34.54
C ILE A 251 7.83 -7.30 35.28
N LYS A 252 8.86 -6.70 34.64
CA LYS A 252 9.67 -5.64 35.27
C LYS A 252 8.87 -4.39 35.61
N LYS A 253 7.89 -4.02 34.77
CA LYS A 253 7.03 -2.87 35.01
C LYS A 253 6.02 -3.18 36.13
N GLY A 254 5.36 -4.37 36.08
CA GLY A 254 4.35 -4.76 37.05
C GLY A 254 3.28 -3.66 37.24
N THR A 255 3.00 -3.30 38.49
CA THR A 255 2.02 -2.27 38.85
C THR A 255 2.59 -0.85 38.92
N LYS A 256 3.82 -0.61 38.44
CA LYS A 256 4.40 0.73 38.35
C LYS A 256 3.73 1.55 37.26
N SER A 257 3.55 2.84 37.47
CA SER A 257 3.19 3.75 36.39
C SER A 257 4.31 3.85 35.36
N ILE A 258 4.00 4.29 34.13
CA ILE A 258 5.02 4.46 33.09
C ILE A 258 6.06 5.50 33.52
N ASP A 259 5.65 6.55 34.25
CA ASP A 259 6.54 7.59 34.75
C ASP A 259 7.54 7.05 35.79
N GLU A 260 7.09 6.15 36.67
CA GLU A 260 7.94 5.44 37.61
C GLU A 260 8.88 4.46 36.91
N PHE A 261 8.37 3.71 35.95
CA PHE A 261 9.13 2.67 35.26
C PHE A 261 10.22 3.24 34.34
N LEU A 262 9.92 4.33 33.63
CA LEU A 262 10.84 4.99 32.70
C LEU A 262 11.47 6.25 33.26
N LYS A 263 11.58 6.40 34.58
CA LYS A 263 12.14 7.59 35.24
C LYS A 263 13.55 7.97 34.69
N LYS A 264 14.33 6.98 34.26
CA LYS A 264 15.70 7.16 33.70
C LYS A 264 15.72 7.33 32.18
N ASP A 265 14.59 7.14 31.47
CA ASP A 265 14.49 7.24 30.00
C ASP A 265 13.33 8.16 29.60
N GLY A 266 13.54 9.46 29.81
CA GLY A 266 12.55 10.49 29.51
C GLY A 266 12.18 10.55 28.03
N SER A 267 13.12 10.26 27.12
CA SER A 267 12.85 10.29 25.67
C SER A 267 11.86 9.20 25.25
N ARG A 268 12.00 8.02 25.80
CA ARG A 268 11.09 6.89 25.58
C ARG A 268 9.74 7.13 26.24
N LEU A 269 9.72 7.70 27.43
CA LEU A 269 8.49 8.08 28.12
C LEU A 269 7.64 9.03 27.27
N GLU A 270 8.23 10.11 26.75
CA GLU A 270 7.55 11.07 25.88
C GLU A 270 7.08 10.43 24.56
N LYS A 271 7.92 9.60 23.95
CA LYS A 271 7.55 8.85 22.73
C LYS A 271 6.31 8.00 22.97
N ILE A 272 6.24 7.26 24.08
CA ILE A 272 5.10 6.42 24.44
C ILE A 272 3.87 7.26 24.70
N LYS A 273 3.96 8.32 25.51
CA LYS A 273 2.82 9.22 25.81
C LYS A 273 2.27 9.87 24.55
N ARG A 274 3.13 10.32 23.66
CA ARG A 274 2.74 10.89 22.35
C ARG A 274 2.04 9.87 21.47
N GLN A 275 2.60 8.65 21.36
CA GLN A 275 2.05 7.59 20.52
C GLN A 275 0.73 7.04 21.09
N ALA A 276 0.61 6.93 22.41
CA ALA A 276 -0.62 6.54 23.10
C ALA A 276 -1.79 7.48 22.79
N LYS A 277 -1.55 8.80 22.77
CA LYS A 277 -2.54 9.82 22.44
C LYS A 277 -2.84 9.97 20.94
N GLN A 278 -2.11 9.26 20.06
CA GLN A 278 -2.41 9.33 18.63
C GLN A 278 -3.83 8.84 18.33
N PRO A 279 -4.61 9.59 17.53
CA PRO A 279 -5.97 9.20 17.20
C PRO A 279 -5.97 7.92 16.36
N LEU A 280 -7.08 7.18 16.42
CA LEU A 280 -7.37 5.93 15.67
C LEU A 280 -7.49 6.16 14.14
N LYS A 281 -6.51 6.82 13.53
CA LYS A 281 -6.58 7.27 12.12
C LYS A 281 -6.63 6.13 11.13
N ASP A 282 -5.89 5.05 11.40
CA ASP A 282 -5.81 3.91 10.48
C ASP A 282 -7.10 3.09 10.51
N ALA A 283 -7.62 2.79 11.70
CA ALA A 283 -8.91 2.12 11.88
C ALA A 283 -10.06 2.95 11.28
N ALA A 284 -10.08 4.26 11.55
CA ALA A 284 -11.08 5.17 10.98
C ALA A 284 -11.00 5.25 9.45
N ALA A 285 -9.79 5.17 8.86
CA ALA A 285 -9.63 5.17 7.42
C ALA A 285 -10.21 3.90 6.78
N VAL A 286 -9.94 2.72 7.35
CA VAL A 286 -10.50 1.45 6.88
C VAL A 286 -12.03 1.43 7.03
N ASN A 287 -12.54 1.81 8.20
CA ASN A 287 -13.99 1.88 8.44
C ASN A 287 -14.71 2.80 7.45
N ALA A 288 -14.12 3.97 7.15
CA ALA A 288 -14.73 4.94 6.23
C ALA A 288 -14.75 4.47 4.78
N THR A 289 -13.79 3.65 4.37
CA THR A 289 -13.64 3.24 2.96
C THR A 289 -14.23 1.88 2.64
N ARG A 290 -14.49 1.02 3.63
CA ARG A 290 -14.86 -0.39 3.43
C ARG A 290 -16.10 -0.60 2.56
N TRP A 291 -17.18 0.13 2.81
CA TRP A 291 -18.43 -0.03 2.06
C TRP A 291 -18.33 0.56 0.66
N GLU A 292 -17.70 1.73 0.52
CA GLU A 292 -17.44 2.33 -0.79
C GLU A 292 -16.58 1.40 -1.66
N LEU A 293 -15.55 0.78 -1.06
CA LEU A 293 -14.72 -0.20 -1.76
C LEU A 293 -15.53 -1.43 -2.16
N PHE A 294 -16.34 -1.98 -1.24
CA PHE A 294 -17.20 -3.14 -1.54
C PHE A 294 -18.14 -2.86 -2.71
N HIS A 295 -18.86 -1.74 -2.69
CA HIS A 295 -19.76 -1.37 -3.77
C HIS A 295 -19.01 -1.14 -5.09
N THR A 296 -17.84 -0.50 -5.02
CA THR A 296 -17.01 -0.28 -6.21
C THR A 296 -16.56 -1.61 -6.84
N LEU A 297 -16.13 -2.57 -6.02
CA LEU A 297 -15.67 -3.88 -6.50
C LEU A 297 -16.83 -4.74 -7.01
N LYS A 298 -17.98 -4.72 -6.33
CA LYS A 298 -19.20 -5.43 -6.76
C LYS A 298 -19.70 -4.98 -8.14
N ASN A 299 -19.42 -3.73 -8.53
CA ASN A 299 -19.72 -3.22 -9.87
C ASN A 299 -18.75 -3.75 -10.96
N ILE A 300 -17.67 -4.42 -10.58
CA ILE A 300 -16.71 -5.00 -11.53
C ILE A 300 -16.99 -6.50 -11.72
N LEU A 301 -17.05 -7.25 -10.62
CA LEU A 301 -17.23 -8.71 -10.60
C LEU A 301 -18.03 -9.13 -9.36
N PRO A 302 -18.63 -10.34 -9.35
CA PRO A 302 -19.20 -10.94 -8.14
C PRO A 302 -18.21 -10.88 -6.98
N THR A 303 -18.64 -10.29 -5.86
CA THR A 303 -17.76 -10.00 -4.72
C THR A 303 -18.31 -10.64 -3.46
N THR A 304 -17.53 -11.52 -2.83
CA THR A 304 -17.77 -12.12 -1.52
C THR A 304 -16.96 -11.40 -0.43
N THR A 305 -17.39 -11.52 0.81
CA THR A 305 -16.72 -10.87 1.93
C THR A 305 -16.33 -11.88 3.00
N GLY A 306 -15.16 -11.67 3.61
CA GLY A 306 -14.70 -12.37 4.81
C GLY A 306 -14.46 -11.40 5.96
N THR A 307 -14.38 -11.91 7.18
CA THR A 307 -14.05 -11.10 8.36
C THR A 307 -12.57 -11.18 8.68
N GLY A 308 -12.00 -10.14 9.31
CA GLY A 308 -10.60 -10.13 9.73
C GLY A 308 -10.26 -11.22 10.75
N GLY A 309 -11.25 -11.63 11.56
CA GLY A 309 -11.12 -12.76 12.46
C GLY A 309 -10.98 -14.10 11.72
N GLN A 310 -11.82 -14.31 10.71
CA GLN A 310 -11.76 -15.50 9.86
C GLN A 310 -10.41 -15.56 9.11
N THR A 311 -9.97 -14.44 8.52
CA THR A 311 -8.66 -14.34 7.85
C THR A 311 -7.53 -14.77 8.78
N LYS A 312 -7.52 -14.25 10.02
CA LYS A 312 -6.48 -14.62 10.98
C LYS A 312 -6.59 -16.05 11.43
N TYR A 313 -7.81 -16.57 11.70
CA TYR A 313 -8.02 -17.96 12.06
C TYR A 313 -7.47 -18.89 10.96
N ASN A 314 -7.84 -18.65 9.69
CA ASN A 314 -7.36 -19.42 8.54
C ASN A 314 -5.82 -19.41 8.47
N ARG A 315 -5.22 -18.22 8.57
CA ARG A 315 -3.76 -18.09 8.53
C ARG A 315 -3.07 -18.82 9.67
N THR A 316 -3.60 -18.72 10.90
CA THR A 316 -2.99 -19.38 12.08
C THR A 316 -3.15 -20.89 12.00
N ARG A 317 -4.32 -21.39 11.58
CA ARG A 317 -4.57 -22.82 11.39
C ARG A 317 -3.67 -23.44 10.32
N LEU A 318 -3.35 -22.68 9.28
CA LEU A 318 -2.45 -23.11 8.19
C LEU A 318 -0.97 -22.80 8.47
N GLU A 319 -0.63 -22.34 9.69
CA GLU A 319 0.74 -22.00 10.12
C GLU A 319 1.48 -21.01 9.20
N LEU A 320 0.71 -20.13 8.53
CA LEU A 320 1.27 -19.18 7.57
C LEU A 320 1.77 -17.90 8.29
N PRO A 321 2.90 -17.31 7.84
CA PRO A 321 3.44 -16.09 8.43
C PRO A 321 2.56 -14.87 8.18
N LYS A 322 2.67 -13.85 9.05
CA LYS A 322 1.93 -12.59 8.90
C LYS A 322 2.54 -11.72 7.81
N GLN A 323 1.88 -11.65 6.65
CA GLN A 323 2.18 -10.72 5.56
C GLN A 323 0.85 -10.30 4.93
N HIS A 324 0.76 -9.08 4.36
CA HIS A 324 -0.50 -8.57 3.80
C HIS A 324 -1.04 -9.44 2.66
N TRP A 325 -0.18 -9.94 1.78
CA TRP A 325 -0.61 -10.82 0.70
C TRP A 325 -1.04 -12.22 1.18
N ILE A 326 -0.47 -12.70 2.30
CA ILE A 326 -0.89 -13.96 2.91
C ILE A 326 -2.25 -13.78 3.57
N ASP A 327 -2.45 -12.66 4.28
CA ASP A 327 -3.77 -12.36 4.83
C ASP A 327 -4.81 -12.27 3.70
N ALA A 328 -4.48 -11.62 2.57
CA ALA A 328 -5.36 -11.61 1.40
C ALA A 328 -5.68 -13.03 0.91
N ALA A 329 -4.70 -13.93 0.79
CA ALA A 329 -4.92 -15.32 0.39
C ALA A 329 -5.86 -16.07 1.36
N CYS A 330 -5.81 -15.73 2.65
CA CYS A 330 -6.62 -16.35 3.71
C CYS A 330 -8.04 -15.75 3.85
N VAL A 331 -8.45 -14.79 3.02
CA VAL A 331 -9.79 -14.17 3.10
C VAL A 331 -10.87 -15.17 2.69
N GLY A 332 -12.00 -15.15 3.43
CA GLY A 332 -13.18 -15.98 3.17
C GLY A 332 -13.04 -17.43 3.64
N ASP A 333 -13.83 -18.32 3.06
CA ASP A 333 -13.79 -19.74 3.40
C ASP A 333 -12.57 -20.37 2.73
N VAL A 334 -11.69 -20.91 3.54
CA VAL A 334 -10.40 -21.47 3.11
C VAL A 334 -10.17 -22.77 3.90
N GLU A 335 -10.11 -23.88 3.21
CA GLU A 335 -9.75 -25.17 3.80
C GLU A 335 -8.23 -25.37 3.73
N THR A 336 -7.67 -25.21 2.57
CA THR A 336 -6.23 -25.39 2.29
C THR A 336 -5.70 -24.25 1.45
N ILE A 337 -4.40 -24.01 1.51
CA ILE A 337 -3.69 -23.05 0.64
C ILE A 337 -2.36 -23.67 0.24
N GLN A 338 -2.13 -23.73 -1.07
CA GLN A 338 -0.85 -24.07 -1.65
C GLN A 338 -0.14 -22.84 -2.20
N LEU A 339 0.96 -22.44 -1.59
CA LEU A 339 1.75 -21.29 -2.03
C LEU A 339 2.68 -21.68 -3.20
N LEU A 340 2.29 -21.35 -4.43
CA LEU A 340 3.14 -21.51 -5.62
C LEU A 340 4.05 -20.32 -5.86
N THR A 341 3.86 -19.23 -5.12
CA THR A 341 4.71 -18.02 -5.13
C THR A 341 4.91 -17.53 -3.70
N GLN A 342 6.08 -16.90 -3.44
CA GLN A 342 6.43 -16.33 -2.13
C GLN A 342 7.06 -14.94 -2.26
N GLN A 343 7.10 -14.40 -3.46
CA GLN A 343 7.76 -13.14 -3.74
C GLN A 343 6.71 -12.13 -4.25
N PRO A 344 6.14 -11.31 -3.35
CA PRO A 344 5.12 -10.36 -3.73
C PRO A 344 5.68 -9.23 -4.59
N LEU A 345 4.93 -8.84 -5.61
CA LEU A 345 5.19 -7.58 -6.32
C LEU A 345 4.83 -6.42 -5.37
N ARG A 346 5.83 -5.67 -4.95
CA ARG A 346 5.64 -4.45 -4.16
C ARG A 346 5.27 -3.29 -5.08
N ILE A 347 4.09 -2.73 -4.87
CA ILE A 347 3.49 -1.68 -5.68
C ILE A 347 3.33 -0.45 -4.81
N LYS A 348 4.13 0.57 -5.03
CA LYS A 348 4.06 1.81 -4.26
C LYS A 348 3.38 2.91 -5.07
N CYS A 349 2.30 3.49 -4.55
CA CYS A 349 1.64 4.62 -5.18
C CYS A 349 2.53 5.87 -5.12
N THR A 350 3.00 6.36 -6.25
CA THR A 350 3.77 7.61 -6.37
C THR A 350 2.93 8.76 -6.92
N GLY A 351 1.84 8.43 -7.63
CA GLY A 351 0.99 9.37 -8.34
C GLY A 351 1.68 9.99 -9.56
N TRP A 352 0.97 10.90 -10.19
CA TRP A 352 1.40 11.52 -11.44
C TRP A 352 2.34 12.72 -11.25
N GLY A 353 2.57 13.14 -10.00
CA GLY A 353 3.27 14.37 -9.66
C GLY A 353 2.39 15.60 -9.82
N THR A 354 2.94 16.75 -9.48
CA THR A 354 2.30 18.05 -9.67
C THR A 354 3.11 18.88 -10.64
N ARG A 355 2.45 19.48 -11.62
CA ARG A 355 3.07 20.41 -12.56
C ARG A 355 2.54 21.81 -12.29
N GLN A 356 3.42 22.70 -11.85
CA GLN A 356 3.08 24.11 -11.74
C GLN A 356 3.18 24.73 -13.15
N MET A 357 2.03 25.06 -13.73
CA MET A 357 1.96 25.63 -15.08
C MET A 357 2.44 27.08 -15.13
N CYS A 358 2.20 27.83 -14.05
CA CYS A 358 2.62 29.23 -13.94
C CYS A 358 3.66 29.35 -12.82
N GLY A 359 4.86 29.80 -13.15
CA GLY A 359 5.85 30.24 -12.17
C GLY A 359 5.44 31.60 -11.62
N THR A 360 5.61 31.80 -10.30
CA THR A 360 5.28 33.06 -9.64
C THR A 360 6.50 33.59 -8.90
N ASP A 361 6.58 34.91 -8.76
CA ASP A 361 7.54 35.56 -7.88
C ASP A 361 7.22 35.36 -6.40
N ARG A 362 8.02 35.93 -5.48
CA ARG A 362 7.83 35.85 -4.03
C ARG A 362 6.50 36.44 -3.56
N TYR A 363 5.92 37.35 -4.30
CA TYR A 363 4.63 37.99 -4.00
C TYR A 363 3.43 37.24 -4.59
N GLY A 364 3.67 36.29 -5.52
CA GLY A 364 2.66 35.48 -6.17
C GLY A 364 2.15 36.03 -7.49
N PHE A 365 2.86 36.99 -8.08
CA PHE A 365 2.59 37.45 -9.45
C PHE A 365 3.16 36.47 -10.48
N PRO A 366 2.44 36.23 -11.60
CA PRO A 366 2.93 35.37 -12.68
C PRO A 366 4.23 35.89 -13.28
N THR A 367 5.25 35.04 -13.41
CA THR A 367 6.52 35.39 -14.05
C THR A 367 6.74 34.62 -15.35
N ARG A 368 6.29 33.39 -15.43
CA ARG A 368 6.46 32.53 -16.60
C ARG A 368 5.40 31.45 -16.68
N HIS A 369 5.07 31.00 -17.87
CA HIS A 369 4.22 29.83 -18.12
C HIS A 369 5.05 28.69 -18.69
N ARG A 370 4.71 27.47 -18.30
CA ARG A 370 5.30 26.24 -18.84
C ARG A 370 4.48 25.76 -20.02
N GLU A 371 5.16 25.16 -20.99
CA GLU A 371 4.54 24.55 -22.16
C GLU A 371 3.54 23.45 -21.73
N PRO A 372 2.31 23.41 -22.29
CA PRO A 372 1.31 22.39 -21.97
C PRO A 372 1.74 20.98 -22.35
N LYS A 373 2.47 20.83 -23.47
CA LYS A 373 2.92 19.53 -23.99
C LYS A 373 3.80 18.78 -22.98
N GLN A 374 3.44 17.53 -22.70
CA GLN A 374 4.13 16.69 -21.73
C GLN A 374 4.88 15.51 -22.36
N VAL A 375 4.52 15.15 -23.59
CA VAL A 375 5.14 14.04 -24.34
C VAL A 375 6.08 14.65 -25.38
N HIS A 376 7.32 14.23 -25.37
CA HIS A 376 8.35 14.67 -26.32
C HIS A 376 8.98 13.41 -26.93
N PHE A 377 8.98 13.33 -28.25
CA PHE A 377 9.54 12.19 -29.00
C PHE A 377 9.01 10.81 -28.55
N GLY A 378 7.73 10.73 -28.15
CA GLY A 378 7.10 9.51 -27.66
C GLY A 378 7.31 9.22 -26.17
N PHE A 379 8.17 9.98 -25.47
CA PHE A 379 8.50 9.79 -24.06
C PHE A 379 7.84 10.84 -23.17
N LYS A 380 7.54 10.45 -21.95
CA LYS A 380 7.04 11.31 -20.88
C LYS A 380 8.00 11.30 -19.70
N THR A 381 8.19 12.45 -19.06
CA THR A 381 9.03 12.52 -17.86
C THR A 381 8.55 11.55 -16.79
N GLY A 382 9.44 10.65 -16.37
CA GLY A 382 9.17 9.60 -15.40
C GLY A 382 8.99 8.20 -15.99
N ASP A 383 8.98 8.05 -17.33
CA ASP A 383 9.06 6.73 -17.98
C ASP A 383 10.40 6.07 -17.64
N ILE A 384 10.40 4.73 -17.58
CA ILE A 384 11.63 3.94 -17.44
C ILE A 384 12.09 3.59 -18.85
N VAL A 385 13.35 3.95 -19.14
CA VAL A 385 13.97 3.73 -20.44
C VAL A 385 15.29 2.98 -20.30
N LYS A 386 15.65 2.21 -21.33
CA LYS A 386 17.00 1.74 -21.59
C LYS A 386 17.59 2.64 -22.67
N ALA A 387 18.72 3.29 -22.39
CA ALA A 387 19.46 4.05 -23.39
C ALA A 387 20.76 3.30 -23.74
N VAL A 388 21.00 3.07 -25.01
CA VAL A 388 22.24 2.48 -25.53
C VAL A 388 22.94 3.55 -26.36
N VAL A 389 23.91 4.19 -25.74
CA VAL A 389 24.69 5.28 -26.37
C VAL A 389 25.90 4.68 -27.05
N THR A 390 25.96 4.83 -28.35
CA THR A 390 27.00 4.23 -29.21
C THR A 390 28.11 5.18 -29.58
N THR A 391 27.91 6.51 -29.40
CA THR A 391 28.88 7.54 -29.84
C THR A 391 29.03 8.66 -28.80
N GLY A 392 30.21 9.29 -28.81
CA GLY A 392 30.51 10.45 -27.97
C GLY A 392 31.06 10.11 -26.56
N LYS A 393 31.14 11.10 -25.68
CA LYS A 393 31.76 10.99 -24.35
C LYS A 393 30.98 10.12 -23.34
N LYS A 394 29.76 9.70 -23.69
CA LYS A 394 28.82 8.98 -22.80
C LYS A 394 28.44 7.62 -23.38
N VAL A 395 29.36 6.99 -24.09
CA VAL A 395 29.14 5.61 -24.60
C VAL A 395 28.88 4.67 -23.45
N GLY A 396 27.81 3.86 -23.56
CA GLY A 396 27.42 2.89 -22.55
C GLY A 396 25.92 2.65 -22.51
N GLU A 397 25.50 1.74 -21.62
CA GLU A 397 24.10 1.41 -21.38
C GLU A 397 23.61 2.03 -20.09
N TYR A 398 22.44 2.66 -20.14
CA TYR A 398 21.82 3.33 -19.01
C TYR A 398 20.38 2.89 -18.84
N LEU A 399 20.02 2.40 -17.68
CA LEU A 399 18.67 2.04 -17.29
C LEU A 399 18.18 2.96 -16.19
N GLY A 400 17.08 3.67 -16.42
CA GLY A 400 16.56 4.56 -15.38
C GLY A 400 15.34 5.37 -15.82
N ARG A 401 14.96 6.31 -14.95
CA ARG A 401 13.83 7.21 -15.20
C ARG A 401 14.28 8.40 -16.04
N VAL A 402 13.54 8.65 -17.11
CA VAL A 402 13.84 9.75 -18.02
C VAL A 402 13.21 11.07 -17.56
N LEU A 403 13.93 12.16 -17.70
CA LEU A 403 13.43 13.51 -17.69
C LEU A 403 13.50 14.07 -19.13
N CYS A 404 12.33 14.19 -19.75
CA CYS A 404 12.20 14.60 -21.14
C CYS A 404 12.29 16.13 -21.29
N ARG A 405 12.97 16.57 -22.36
CA ARG A 405 13.02 17.96 -22.77
C ARG A 405 12.56 18.08 -24.24
N LYS A 406 11.98 19.23 -24.59
CA LYS A 406 11.53 19.51 -25.96
C LYS A 406 12.64 19.48 -27.02
N THR A 407 13.88 19.69 -26.60
CA THR A 407 15.06 19.66 -27.47
C THR A 407 15.45 18.22 -27.88
N GLY A 408 14.86 17.18 -27.26
CA GLY A 408 15.26 15.79 -27.50
C GLY A 408 16.50 15.35 -26.73
N SER A 409 17.12 16.24 -25.96
CA SER A 409 18.22 15.91 -25.05
C SER A 409 17.65 15.56 -23.67
N PHE A 410 17.69 14.30 -23.32
CA PHE A 410 17.08 13.76 -22.09
C PHE A 410 18.10 13.58 -20.97
N ASP A 411 17.61 13.61 -19.72
CA ASP A 411 18.41 13.20 -18.59
C ASP A 411 17.86 11.89 -18.05
N ILE A 412 18.73 10.94 -17.69
CA ILE A 412 18.33 9.63 -17.16
C ILE A 412 18.82 9.53 -15.72
N ALA A 413 17.90 9.30 -14.80
CA ALA A 413 18.21 9.01 -13.39
C ALA A 413 18.38 7.51 -13.22
N THR A 414 19.63 7.06 -13.10
CA THR A 414 20.03 5.67 -12.82
C THR A 414 20.22 5.46 -11.31
N ILE A 415 20.50 4.23 -10.91
CA ILE A 415 20.85 3.89 -9.51
C ILE A 415 22.16 4.60 -9.09
N SER A 416 23.11 4.72 -10.01
CA SER A 416 24.42 5.34 -9.77
C SER A 416 24.45 6.87 -9.88
N GLY A 417 23.33 7.49 -10.27
CA GLY A 417 23.23 8.94 -10.40
C GLY A 417 22.52 9.39 -11.68
N ARG A 418 22.53 10.70 -11.90
CA ARG A 418 21.89 11.32 -13.07
C ARG A 418 22.87 11.50 -14.21
N ILE A 419 22.52 10.97 -15.37
CA ILE A 419 23.23 11.17 -16.64
C ILE A 419 22.43 12.16 -17.47
N ALA A 420 22.98 13.33 -17.71
CA ALA A 420 22.30 14.40 -18.45
C ALA A 420 22.68 14.39 -19.94
N GLY A 421 21.80 14.89 -20.81
CA GLY A 421 22.12 15.17 -22.21
C GLY A 421 22.24 13.95 -23.11
N ILE A 422 21.45 12.91 -22.87
CA ILE A 422 21.32 11.74 -23.74
C ILE A 422 20.28 12.03 -24.84
N SER A 423 20.63 11.83 -26.10
CA SER A 423 19.67 11.96 -27.20
C SER A 423 18.54 10.93 -27.08
N HIS A 424 17.31 11.38 -27.32
CA HIS A 424 16.13 10.50 -27.33
C HIS A 424 16.26 9.33 -28.32
N ARG A 425 17.07 9.47 -29.36
CA ARG A 425 17.31 8.43 -30.38
C ARG A 425 17.97 7.17 -29.79
N PHE A 426 18.73 7.30 -28.73
CA PHE A 426 19.37 6.20 -28.02
C PHE A 426 18.45 5.54 -27.00
N CYS A 427 17.26 6.11 -26.74
CA CYS A 427 16.37 5.66 -25.69
C CYS A 427 15.28 4.73 -26.24
N SER A 428 15.13 3.56 -25.60
CA SER A 428 14.03 2.62 -25.81
C SER A 428 13.14 2.56 -24.57
N PRO A 429 11.80 2.65 -24.72
CA PRO A 429 10.89 2.60 -23.59
C PRO A 429 10.81 1.18 -23.02
N ILE A 430 10.94 1.05 -21.69
CA ILE A 430 10.73 -0.21 -20.96
C ILE A 430 9.37 -0.20 -20.27
N HIS A 431 9.07 0.91 -19.57
CA HIS A 431 7.82 1.04 -18.84
C HIS A 431 7.36 2.50 -18.81
N GLN A 432 6.14 2.73 -19.27
CA GLN A 432 5.55 4.06 -19.22
C GLN A 432 5.11 4.40 -17.79
N LYS A 433 5.34 5.63 -17.38
CA LYS A 433 4.92 6.14 -16.06
C LYS A 433 3.41 5.97 -15.88
N ASP A 434 3.03 5.16 -14.92
CA ASP A 434 1.63 4.84 -14.61
C ASP A 434 1.19 5.28 -13.19
N GLY A 435 2.02 6.06 -12.50
CA GLY A 435 1.73 6.57 -11.17
C GLY A 435 2.14 5.64 -10.02
N TYR A 436 2.89 4.59 -10.33
CA TYR A 436 3.41 3.63 -9.36
C TYR A 436 4.93 3.47 -9.48
N SER A 437 5.54 2.91 -8.44
CA SER A 437 6.88 2.32 -8.50
C SER A 437 6.79 0.87 -8.03
N TYR A 438 7.67 0.04 -8.58
CA TYR A 438 7.63 -1.40 -8.43
C TYR A 438 8.95 -1.92 -7.87
N ALA A 439 8.87 -2.96 -7.02
CA ALA A 439 9.99 -3.74 -6.49
C ALA A 439 9.54 -5.18 -6.21
N PHE A 440 10.48 -6.10 -6.07
CA PHE A 440 10.26 -7.47 -5.61
C PHE A 440 10.90 -7.67 -4.24
#